data_2bd19aa7e012d6800a791c92599240d0
#
_entry.id   2bd19aa7e012d6800a791c92599240d0
#
_cell.length_a   1.000
_cell.length_b   1.000
_cell.length_c   1.000
_cell.angle_alpha   90.00
_cell.angle_beta   90.00
_cell.angle_gamma   90.00
#
_symmetry.space_group_name_H-M   'P 1'
#
loop_
_entity.id
_entity.type
_entity.pdbx_description
1 polymer ?
#
loop_
_entity_poly.entity_id
_entity_poly.type
_entity_poly.pdbx_seq_one_letter_code
_entity_poly.pdbx_strand_id
1 'polypeptide(L)'
;MHILVVDDFVLVELALAQVIQGTPHTLVGVRDPRNLPEALAQGYRGEPFDLALIDINFGPGAPTGLTAMRILQDLSPETKIIIESTDEERNRLLFLLASFAFFEPLALMSKASSTEEMRALIDAVDQGDPAGPGFAGPARTLSHGLLPGQRLIANEGLLDELIRNATELMLWRALVRFDKRGEVARASHVDERTVDRFIAAKSQVVDKIQAEFPEDASVAEPALARDDEPGGQRRHPNLVRLARFAQTHSHFFGDEAIDELFAARWQSARARPRRSGH
;
A
#
# COMPACT_ATOMS: atom_id res chain seq x y z
N MET A 1 7.26 -18.44 -18.48
CA MET A 1 6.32 -18.11 -17.38
C MET A 1 4.94 -17.74 -17.92
N HIS A 2 3.91 -18.06 -17.16
CA HIS A 2 2.54 -17.57 -17.34
C HIS A 2 2.35 -16.35 -16.43
N ILE A 3 2.13 -15.19 -17.04
CA ILE A 3 2.09 -13.89 -16.37
C ILE A 3 0.65 -13.41 -16.29
N LEU A 4 0.24 -13.02 -15.09
CA LEU A 4 -1.03 -12.38 -14.80
C LEU A 4 -0.80 -10.88 -14.62
N VAL A 5 -1.61 -10.04 -15.25
CA VAL A 5 -1.61 -8.59 -15.06
C VAL A 5 -2.94 -8.19 -14.46
N VAL A 6 -2.90 -7.53 -13.30
CA VAL A 6 -4.10 -7.05 -12.60
C VAL A 6 -4.04 -5.53 -12.59
N ASP A 7 -4.67 -4.90 -13.58
CA ASP A 7 -4.64 -3.45 -13.81
C ASP A 7 -5.90 -3.03 -14.58
N ASP A 8 -6.57 -1.95 -14.19
CA ASP A 8 -7.79 -1.46 -14.85
C ASP A 8 -7.51 -0.77 -16.21
N PHE A 9 -6.24 -0.41 -16.45
CA PHE A 9 -5.82 0.20 -17.72
C PHE A 9 -5.37 -0.85 -18.75
N VAL A 10 -6.16 -1.03 -19.78
CA VAL A 10 -5.84 -1.94 -20.90
C VAL A 10 -4.48 -1.64 -21.56
N LEU A 11 -4.01 -0.40 -21.50
CA LEU A 11 -2.75 -0.01 -22.11
C LEU A 11 -1.55 -0.63 -21.40
N VAL A 12 -1.62 -0.92 -20.10
CA VAL A 12 -0.58 -1.62 -19.34
C VAL A 12 -0.47 -3.05 -19.83
N GLU A 13 -1.60 -3.77 -19.97
CA GLU A 13 -1.64 -5.12 -20.54
C GLU A 13 -1.02 -5.15 -21.95
N LEU A 14 -1.38 -4.20 -22.83
CA LEU A 14 -0.85 -4.11 -24.18
C LEU A 14 0.66 -3.78 -24.20
N ALA A 15 1.13 -2.90 -23.34
CA ALA A 15 2.54 -2.57 -23.21
C ALA A 15 3.35 -3.79 -22.75
N LEU A 16 2.88 -4.52 -21.75
CA LEU A 16 3.51 -5.74 -21.27
C LEU A 16 3.49 -6.87 -22.31
N ALA A 17 2.38 -7.00 -23.06
CA ALA A 17 2.33 -7.94 -24.20
C ALA A 17 3.42 -7.64 -25.24
N GLN A 18 3.72 -6.35 -25.48
CA GLN A 18 4.81 -5.94 -26.35
C GLN A 18 6.19 -6.23 -25.71
N VAL A 19 6.34 -6.03 -24.41
CA VAL A 19 7.57 -6.35 -23.66
C VAL A 19 7.93 -7.82 -23.82
N ILE A 20 6.97 -8.74 -23.68
CA ILE A 20 7.21 -10.19 -23.76
C ILE A 20 7.18 -10.75 -25.18
N GLN A 21 6.95 -9.92 -26.20
CA GLN A 21 6.91 -10.38 -27.59
C GLN A 21 8.23 -11.05 -27.99
N GLY A 22 8.13 -12.24 -28.61
CA GLY A 22 9.28 -13.04 -29.02
C GLY A 22 9.93 -13.85 -27.88
N THR A 23 9.35 -13.83 -26.69
CA THR A 23 9.74 -14.71 -25.56
C THR A 23 8.77 -15.90 -25.45
N PRO A 24 9.09 -16.95 -24.66
CA PRO A 24 8.16 -18.04 -24.37
C PRO A 24 7.10 -17.66 -23.32
N HIS A 25 7.09 -16.44 -22.82
CA HIS A 25 6.15 -16.00 -21.81
C HIS A 25 4.76 -15.76 -22.41
N THR A 26 3.74 -15.93 -21.59
CA THR A 26 2.33 -15.66 -21.92
C THR A 26 1.74 -14.70 -20.93
N LEU A 27 0.69 -13.99 -21.31
CA LEU A 27 0.09 -12.94 -20.51
C LEU A 27 -1.44 -13.05 -20.51
N VAL A 28 -2.03 -12.86 -19.34
CA VAL A 28 -3.49 -12.73 -19.14
C VAL A 28 -3.75 -11.47 -18.34
N GLY A 29 -4.65 -10.61 -18.83
CA GLY A 29 -5.06 -9.38 -18.15
C GLY A 29 -6.36 -9.57 -17.36
N VAL A 30 -6.39 -9.07 -16.13
CA VAL A 30 -7.57 -8.96 -15.26
C VAL A 30 -7.74 -7.49 -14.87
N ARG A 31 -8.87 -6.87 -15.24
CA ARG A 31 -9.10 -5.43 -15.05
C ARG A 31 -9.77 -5.07 -13.74
N ASP A 32 -10.31 -6.05 -13.06
CA ASP A 32 -11.03 -5.86 -11.80
C ASP A 32 -10.62 -6.99 -10.85
N PRO A 33 -10.06 -6.69 -9.66
CA PRO A 33 -9.69 -7.70 -8.68
C PRO A 33 -10.81 -8.70 -8.34
N ARG A 34 -12.08 -8.31 -8.48
CA ARG A 34 -13.24 -9.22 -8.28
C ARG A 34 -13.29 -10.38 -9.24
N ASN A 35 -12.68 -10.25 -10.41
CA ASN A 35 -12.62 -11.32 -11.43
C ASN A 35 -11.40 -12.23 -11.27
N LEU A 36 -10.51 -11.89 -10.33
CA LEU A 36 -9.27 -12.64 -10.10
C LEU A 36 -9.50 -14.11 -9.70
N PRO A 37 -10.47 -14.46 -8.81
CA PRO A 37 -10.74 -15.86 -8.49
C PRO A 37 -11.09 -16.72 -9.71
N GLU A 38 -11.87 -16.18 -10.64
CA GLU A 38 -12.21 -16.89 -11.88
C GLU A 38 -10.98 -17.06 -12.78
N ALA A 39 -10.19 -16.00 -12.96
CA ALA A 39 -8.95 -16.05 -13.74
C ALA A 39 -7.95 -17.07 -13.18
N LEU A 40 -7.78 -17.12 -11.85
CA LEU A 40 -6.90 -18.07 -11.17
C LEU A 40 -7.40 -19.52 -11.34
N ALA A 41 -8.73 -19.74 -11.25
CA ALA A 41 -9.33 -21.07 -11.44
C ALA A 41 -9.16 -21.58 -12.88
N GLN A 42 -9.16 -20.68 -13.87
CA GLN A 42 -8.94 -21.02 -15.28
C GLN A 42 -7.45 -21.19 -15.60
N GLY A 43 -6.60 -20.42 -14.96
CA GLY A 43 -5.17 -20.35 -15.27
C GLY A 43 -4.90 -19.99 -16.73
N TYR A 44 -3.68 -20.21 -17.18
CA TYR A 44 -3.36 -20.15 -18.60
C TYR A 44 -3.48 -21.54 -19.21
N ARG A 45 -4.58 -21.85 -19.91
CA ARG A 45 -4.87 -23.19 -20.48
C ARG A 45 -4.83 -24.32 -19.44
N GLY A 46 -5.20 -24.03 -18.19
CA GLY A 46 -5.20 -24.97 -17.08
C GLY A 46 -3.92 -25.01 -16.24
N GLU A 47 -2.87 -24.26 -16.65
CA GLU A 47 -1.65 -24.11 -15.88
C GLU A 47 -1.72 -22.89 -14.94
N PRO A 48 -1.16 -22.95 -13.73
CA PRO A 48 -1.14 -21.81 -12.81
C PRO A 48 -0.26 -20.67 -13.32
N PHE A 49 -0.47 -19.48 -12.77
CA PHE A 49 0.40 -18.32 -13.05
C PHE A 49 1.66 -18.38 -12.22
N ASP A 50 2.81 -18.09 -12.86
CA ASP A 50 4.12 -18.01 -12.21
C ASP A 50 4.36 -16.65 -11.58
N LEU A 51 3.82 -15.58 -12.20
CA LEU A 51 4.06 -14.20 -11.85
C LEU A 51 2.77 -13.39 -11.99
N ALA A 52 2.49 -12.52 -11.02
CA ALA A 52 1.45 -11.51 -11.09
C ALA A 52 2.06 -10.10 -11.00
N LEU A 53 1.74 -9.24 -11.96
CA LEU A 53 1.98 -7.81 -11.89
C LEU A 53 0.69 -7.14 -11.44
N ILE A 54 0.74 -6.41 -10.33
CA ILE A 54 -0.46 -5.89 -9.67
C ILE A 54 -0.35 -4.38 -9.51
N ASP A 55 -1.31 -3.65 -10.09
CA ASP A 55 -1.51 -2.26 -9.75
C ASP A 55 -2.03 -2.12 -8.31
N ILE A 56 -1.60 -1.08 -7.62
CA ILE A 56 -2.10 -0.78 -6.25
C ILE A 56 -3.38 0.03 -6.26
N ASN A 57 -3.61 0.85 -7.28
CA ASN A 57 -4.75 1.75 -7.36
C ASN A 57 -5.64 1.42 -8.55
N PHE A 58 -6.88 1.07 -8.25
CA PHE A 58 -7.96 0.92 -9.21
C PHE A 58 -8.92 2.11 -9.09
N GLY A 59 -9.72 2.35 -10.13
CA GLY A 59 -10.65 3.47 -10.15
C GLY A 59 -11.59 3.53 -8.93
N PRO A 60 -12.28 4.66 -8.72
CA PRO A 60 -13.15 4.88 -7.55
C PRO A 60 -14.20 3.79 -7.40
N GLY A 61 -14.30 3.19 -6.19
CA GLY A 61 -15.27 2.14 -5.88
C GLY A 61 -14.88 0.74 -6.36
N ALA A 62 -13.70 0.57 -6.96
CA ALA A 62 -13.12 -0.75 -7.22
C ALA A 62 -12.28 -1.20 -5.99
N PRO A 63 -12.12 -2.53 -5.80
CA PRO A 63 -11.14 -3.06 -4.84
C PRO A 63 -9.73 -2.63 -5.24
N THR A 64 -8.82 -2.55 -4.28
CA THR A 64 -7.44 -2.13 -4.53
C THR A 64 -6.52 -3.31 -4.82
N GLY A 65 -5.24 -3.03 -5.10
CA GLY A 65 -4.20 -4.05 -5.23
C GLY A 65 -4.02 -4.90 -3.97
N LEU A 66 -4.32 -4.38 -2.77
CA LEU A 66 -4.28 -5.19 -1.53
C LEU A 66 -5.31 -6.32 -1.57
N THR A 67 -6.50 -6.05 -2.10
CA THR A 67 -7.52 -7.10 -2.32
C THR A 67 -7.02 -8.14 -3.33
N ALA A 68 -6.40 -7.71 -4.44
CA ALA A 68 -5.83 -8.63 -5.42
C ALA A 68 -4.72 -9.51 -4.82
N MET A 69 -3.79 -8.92 -4.08
CA MET A 69 -2.70 -9.65 -3.42
C MET A 69 -3.23 -10.64 -2.38
N ARG A 70 -4.27 -10.28 -1.62
CA ARG A 70 -4.92 -11.19 -0.67
C ARG A 70 -5.55 -12.38 -1.38
N ILE A 71 -6.29 -12.14 -2.46
CA ILE A 71 -6.89 -13.22 -3.26
C ILE A 71 -5.81 -14.16 -3.81
N LEU A 72 -4.69 -13.63 -4.29
CA LEU A 72 -3.56 -14.43 -4.75
C LEU A 72 -2.96 -15.25 -3.62
N GLN A 73 -2.73 -14.66 -2.46
CA GLN A 73 -2.19 -15.37 -1.29
C GLN A 73 -3.08 -16.53 -0.84
N ASP A 74 -4.40 -16.36 -0.92
CA ASP A 74 -5.38 -17.37 -0.53
C ASP A 74 -5.54 -18.49 -1.57
N LEU A 75 -5.52 -18.15 -2.87
CA LEU A 75 -5.86 -19.09 -3.96
C LEU A 75 -4.66 -19.59 -4.77
N SER A 76 -3.55 -18.86 -4.80
CA SER A 76 -2.35 -19.18 -5.58
C SER A 76 -1.08 -18.68 -4.88
N PRO A 77 -0.76 -19.17 -3.67
CA PRO A 77 0.32 -18.64 -2.84
C PRO A 77 1.72 -18.78 -3.46
N GLU A 78 1.88 -19.65 -4.45
CA GLU A 78 3.14 -19.84 -5.17
C GLU A 78 3.37 -18.78 -6.26
N THR A 79 2.34 -18.03 -6.66
CA THR A 79 2.45 -16.97 -7.65
C THR A 79 3.29 -15.82 -7.08
N LYS A 80 4.41 -15.51 -7.73
CA LYS A 80 5.26 -14.39 -7.35
C LYS A 80 4.54 -13.07 -7.63
N ILE A 81 4.74 -12.05 -6.80
CA ILE A 81 4.08 -10.75 -6.95
C ILE A 81 5.11 -9.68 -7.26
N ILE A 82 4.87 -8.89 -8.30
CA ILE A 82 5.49 -7.59 -8.56
C ILE A 82 4.40 -6.54 -8.44
N ILE A 83 4.67 -5.48 -7.69
CA ILE A 83 3.79 -4.33 -7.61
C ILE A 83 4.12 -3.36 -8.73
N GLU A 84 3.10 -2.91 -9.46
CA GLU A 84 3.21 -1.79 -10.38
C GLU A 84 2.60 -0.54 -9.75
N SER A 85 3.25 0.61 -9.93
CA SER A 85 2.76 1.88 -9.42
C SER A 85 3.24 3.04 -10.29
N THR A 86 2.43 4.09 -10.39
CA THR A 86 2.86 5.37 -10.94
C THR A 86 3.61 6.17 -9.87
N ASP A 87 4.70 6.85 -10.25
CA ASP A 87 5.51 7.65 -9.31
C ASP A 87 4.79 8.91 -8.82
N GLU A 88 3.71 9.32 -9.49
CA GLU A 88 2.99 10.57 -9.22
C GLU A 88 1.79 10.40 -8.24
N GLU A 89 1.44 9.20 -7.84
CA GLU A 89 0.28 8.97 -6.97
C GLU A 89 0.58 9.30 -5.51
N ARG A 90 0.06 10.42 -5.04
CA ARG A 90 0.30 10.95 -3.68
C ARG A 90 -0.24 10.07 -2.56
N ASN A 91 -1.18 9.17 -2.85
CA ASN A 91 -1.83 8.29 -1.85
C ASN A 91 -1.27 6.87 -1.81
N ARG A 92 -0.27 6.56 -2.64
CA ARG A 92 0.28 5.20 -2.81
C ARG A 92 1.08 4.70 -1.61
N LEU A 93 1.72 5.59 -0.85
CA LEU A 93 2.69 5.22 0.18
C LEU A 93 2.15 4.20 1.19
N LEU A 94 0.95 4.43 1.74
CA LEU A 94 0.38 3.50 2.71
C LEU A 94 0.02 2.15 2.08
N PHE A 95 -0.42 2.14 0.82
CA PHE A 95 -0.63 0.90 0.07
C PHE A 95 0.66 0.14 -0.14
N LEU A 96 1.75 0.82 -0.51
CA LEU A 96 3.06 0.22 -0.68
C LEU A 96 3.59 -0.35 0.65
N LEU A 97 3.52 0.42 1.74
CA LEU A 97 3.91 -0.07 3.06
C LEU A 97 3.10 -1.30 3.47
N ALA A 98 1.78 -1.30 3.22
CA ALA A 98 0.92 -2.45 3.50
C ALA A 98 1.27 -3.66 2.61
N SER A 99 1.51 -3.43 1.33
CA SER A 99 1.88 -4.49 0.40
C SER A 99 3.15 -5.22 0.85
N PHE A 100 4.19 -4.48 1.22
CA PHE A 100 5.43 -5.06 1.72
C PHE A 100 5.28 -5.68 3.12
N ALA A 101 4.47 -5.09 3.99
CA ALA A 101 4.25 -5.60 5.34
C ALA A 101 3.40 -6.88 5.41
N PHE A 102 2.52 -7.12 4.43
CA PHE A 102 1.57 -8.25 4.47
C PHE A 102 1.83 -9.32 3.42
N PHE A 103 2.43 -9.00 2.26
CA PHE A 103 2.49 -9.91 1.10
C PHE A 103 3.89 -10.18 0.57
N GLU A 104 4.91 -9.49 1.08
CA GLU A 104 6.33 -9.70 0.69
C GLU A 104 6.54 -9.73 -0.84
N PRO A 105 6.08 -8.71 -1.60
CA PRO A 105 6.23 -8.70 -3.04
C PRO A 105 7.70 -8.77 -3.43
N LEU A 106 7.97 -9.44 -4.56
CA LEU A 106 9.32 -9.67 -5.06
C LEU A 106 9.99 -8.37 -5.50
N ALA A 107 9.22 -7.47 -6.11
CA ALA A 107 9.72 -6.21 -6.66
C ALA A 107 8.66 -5.12 -6.68
N LEU A 108 9.13 -3.87 -6.81
CA LEU A 108 8.33 -2.69 -7.12
C LEU A 108 8.78 -2.16 -8.49
N MET A 109 7.87 -2.04 -9.44
CA MET A 109 8.07 -1.52 -10.78
C MET A 109 7.32 -0.20 -10.97
N SER A 110 7.96 0.78 -11.58
CA SER A 110 7.27 1.99 -12.04
C SER A 110 6.54 1.73 -13.36
N LYS A 111 5.31 2.18 -13.50
CA LYS A 111 4.59 2.18 -14.79
C LYS A 111 5.27 3.08 -15.85
N ALA A 112 6.18 3.96 -15.42
CA ALA A 112 7.02 4.78 -16.30
C ALA A 112 8.32 4.08 -16.71
N SER A 113 8.58 2.85 -16.24
CA SER A 113 9.77 2.08 -16.63
C SER A 113 9.80 1.84 -18.14
N SER A 114 11.00 1.87 -18.71
CA SER A 114 11.19 1.53 -20.13
C SER A 114 10.87 0.06 -20.42
N THR A 115 10.60 -0.25 -21.68
CA THR A 115 10.38 -1.63 -22.15
C THR A 115 11.57 -2.55 -21.80
N GLU A 116 12.79 -2.02 -21.88
CA GLU A 116 14.01 -2.74 -21.55
C GLU A 116 14.11 -3.05 -20.05
N GLU A 117 13.75 -2.10 -19.17
CA GLU A 117 13.73 -2.29 -17.72
C GLU A 117 12.67 -3.31 -17.31
N MET A 118 11.46 -3.21 -17.88
CA MET A 118 10.37 -4.15 -17.62
C MET A 118 10.78 -5.57 -18.07
N ARG A 119 11.36 -5.71 -19.25
CA ARG A 119 11.86 -6.99 -19.76
C ARG A 119 12.95 -7.56 -18.87
N ALA A 120 13.94 -6.76 -18.50
CA ALA A 120 15.03 -7.19 -17.63
C ALA A 120 14.52 -7.68 -16.26
N LEU A 121 13.48 -7.04 -15.72
CA LEU A 121 12.85 -7.48 -14.47
C LEU A 121 12.15 -8.84 -14.65
N ILE A 122 11.35 -9.02 -15.71
CA ILE A 122 10.65 -10.27 -16.00
C ILE A 122 11.65 -11.42 -16.23
N ASP A 123 12.70 -11.18 -17.02
CA ASP A 123 13.75 -12.17 -17.31
C ASP A 123 14.50 -12.56 -16.03
N ALA A 124 14.79 -11.60 -15.14
CA ALA A 124 15.44 -11.88 -13.86
C ALA A 124 14.55 -12.73 -12.92
N VAL A 125 13.23 -12.49 -12.92
CA VAL A 125 12.27 -13.34 -12.18
C VAL A 125 12.24 -14.76 -12.74
N ASP A 126 12.24 -14.92 -14.06
CA ASP A 126 12.24 -16.22 -14.75
C ASP A 126 13.51 -17.02 -14.46
N GLN A 127 14.64 -16.34 -14.41
CA GLN A 127 15.95 -16.94 -14.10
C GLN A 127 16.17 -17.20 -12.60
N GLY A 128 15.27 -16.70 -11.74
CA GLY A 128 15.43 -16.75 -10.29
C GLY A 128 16.57 -15.85 -9.77
N ASP A 129 16.94 -14.82 -10.53
CA ASP A 129 17.99 -13.85 -10.15
C ASP A 129 17.38 -12.56 -9.58
N PRO A 130 17.34 -12.39 -8.24
CA PRO A 130 16.79 -11.20 -7.61
C PRO A 130 17.73 -9.98 -7.66
N ALA A 131 18.74 -9.98 -8.51
CA ALA A 131 19.78 -8.95 -8.52
C ALA A 131 19.44 -7.73 -9.39
N GLY A 132 18.29 -7.71 -10.07
CA GLY A 132 17.87 -6.63 -10.98
C GLY A 132 17.44 -5.33 -10.27
N PRO A 133 17.38 -4.21 -10.98
CA PRO A 133 16.75 -3.00 -10.49
C PRO A 133 15.26 -3.27 -10.19
N GLY A 134 14.72 -2.65 -9.13
CA GLY A 134 13.33 -2.84 -8.72
C GLY A 134 13.10 -3.99 -7.74
N PHE A 135 14.03 -4.93 -7.58
CA PHE A 135 13.88 -6.00 -6.60
C PHE A 135 13.91 -5.47 -5.16
N ALA A 136 13.02 -6.02 -4.35
CA ALA A 136 12.97 -5.79 -2.91
C ALA A 136 14.03 -6.59 -2.13
N GLY A 137 14.92 -7.27 -2.83
CA GLY A 137 15.94 -8.15 -2.24
C GLY A 137 17.05 -7.44 -1.47
N PRO A 138 18.08 -8.19 -0.99
CA PRO A 138 19.11 -7.67 -0.08
C PRO A 138 19.76 -6.40 -0.65
N ALA A 139 19.94 -5.44 0.24
CA ALA A 139 20.27 -4.06 -0.04
C ALA A 139 21.40 -3.89 -1.06
N ARG A 140 21.09 -3.49 -2.27
CA ARG A 140 22.03 -2.74 -3.09
C ARG A 140 21.97 -1.30 -2.63
N THR A 141 22.97 -0.88 -1.91
CA THR A 141 23.19 0.54 -1.64
C THR A 141 23.58 1.18 -2.98
N LEU A 142 22.64 1.89 -3.59
CA LEU A 142 22.96 2.79 -4.68
C LEU A 142 23.80 3.94 -4.12
N SER A 143 24.53 4.64 -4.98
CA SER A 143 25.29 5.85 -4.63
C SER A 143 24.45 6.92 -3.92
N HIS A 144 23.14 6.80 -3.90
CA HIS A 144 22.16 7.73 -3.33
C HIS A 144 21.23 7.10 -2.26
N GLY A 145 21.51 5.90 -1.75
CA GLY A 145 20.74 5.27 -0.69
C GLY A 145 20.03 3.98 -1.08
N LEU A 146 19.04 3.58 -0.29
CA LEU A 146 18.26 2.36 -0.51
C LEU A 146 17.33 2.49 -1.73
N LEU A 147 17.16 1.38 -2.48
CA LEU A 147 16.11 1.29 -3.48
C LEU A 147 14.72 1.48 -2.84
N PRO A 148 13.72 2.00 -3.57
CA PRO A 148 12.38 2.24 -3.04
C PRO A 148 11.79 1.05 -2.30
N GLY A 149 11.83 -0.16 -2.87
CA GLY A 149 11.34 -1.38 -2.22
C GLY A 149 12.09 -1.73 -0.93
N GLN A 150 13.40 -1.54 -0.89
CA GLN A 150 14.21 -1.76 0.31
C GLN A 150 13.90 -0.77 1.42
N ARG A 151 13.62 0.49 1.08
CA ARG A 151 13.19 1.52 2.02
C ARG A 151 11.82 1.20 2.62
N LEU A 152 10.90 0.66 1.81
CA LEU A 152 9.61 0.20 2.29
C LEU A 152 9.75 -0.95 3.29
N ILE A 153 10.57 -1.97 3.00
CA ILE A 153 10.86 -3.07 3.92
C ILE A 153 11.50 -2.57 5.22
N ALA A 154 12.50 -1.69 5.13
CA ALA A 154 13.16 -1.14 6.30
C ALA A 154 12.20 -0.35 7.21
N ASN A 155 11.12 0.15 6.67
CA ASN A 155 10.13 1.00 7.34
C ASN A 155 8.74 0.33 7.53
N GLU A 156 8.60 -0.96 7.29
CA GLU A 156 7.30 -1.68 7.44
C GLU A 156 6.70 -1.52 8.85
N GLY A 157 7.54 -1.40 9.87
CA GLY A 157 7.12 -1.17 11.25
C GLY A 157 6.35 0.15 11.47
N LEU A 158 6.51 1.14 10.57
CA LEU A 158 5.75 2.39 10.64
C LEU A 158 4.25 2.15 10.48
N LEU A 159 3.86 1.16 9.71
CA LEU A 159 2.45 0.79 9.54
C LEU A 159 1.85 0.26 10.84
N ASP A 160 2.59 -0.56 11.60
CA ASP A 160 2.17 -1.04 12.92
C ASP A 160 2.12 0.10 13.96
N GLU A 161 3.03 1.07 13.86
CA GLU A 161 2.97 2.27 14.69
C GLU A 161 1.77 3.15 14.32
N LEU A 162 1.41 3.20 13.03
CA LEU A 162 0.29 4.01 12.51
C LEU A 162 -1.06 3.42 12.94
N ILE A 163 -1.23 2.07 12.88
CA ILE A 163 -2.49 1.39 13.15
C ILE A 163 -2.27 0.19 14.08
N ARG A 164 -2.30 0.43 15.40
CA ARG A 164 -2.03 -0.61 16.41
C ARG A 164 -3.22 -1.51 16.73
N ASN A 165 -4.43 -1.03 16.48
CA ASN A 165 -5.68 -1.72 16.83
C ASN A 165 -6.87 -1.15 16.07
N ALA A 166 -8.02 -1.84 16.18
CA ALA A 166 -9.25 -1.46 15.51
C ALA A 166 -9.76 -0.05 15.89
N THR A 167 -9.56 0.37 17.14
CA THR A 167 -9.96 1.71 17.59
C THR A 167 -9.16 2.79 16.85
N GLU A 168 -7.86 2.59 16.67
CA GLU A 168 -7.03 3.54 15.93
C GLU A 168 -7.41 3.59 14.43
N LEU A 169 -7.76 2.45 13.83
CA LEU A 169 -8.26 2.42 12.45
C LEU A 169 -9.58 3.18 12.32
N MET A 170 -10.51 3.02 13.27
CA MET A 170 -11.75 3.80 13.31
C MET A 170 -11.49 5.31 13.47
N LEU A 171 -10.50 5.69 14.28
CA LEU A 171 -10.11 7.10 14.46
C LEU A 171 -9.53 7.68 13.15
N TRP A 172 -8.69 6.93 12.43
CA TRP A 172 -8.21 7.34 11.11
C TRP A 172 -9.36 7.53 10.11
N ARG A 173 -10.32 6.62 10.06
CA ARG A 173 -11.52 6.72 9.23
C ARG A 173 -12.39 7.92 9.58
N ALA A 174 -12.52 8.24 10.87
CA ALA A 174 -13.22 9.44 11.30
C ALA A 174 -12.50 10.71 10.86
N LEU A 175 -11.15 10.74 10.91
CA LEU A 175 -10.34 11.87 10.47
C LEU A 175 -10.41 12.13 8.96
N VAL A 176 -10.74 11.13 8.13
CA VAL A 176 -11.04 11.34 6.71
C VAL A 176 -12.20 12.33 6.52
N ARG A 177 -13.15 12.35 7.45
CA ARG A 177 -14.41 13.11 7.35
C ARG A 177 -14.49 14.34 8.28
N PHE A 178 -13.78 14.31 9.40
CA PHE A 178 -13.91 15.29 10.46
C PHE A 178 -12.56 15.81 10.94
N ASP A 179 -12.48 17.10 11.21
CA ASP A 179 -11.30 17.78 11.74
C ASP A 179 -11.52 18.44 13.10
N LYS A 180 -12.69 18.15 13.74
CA LYS A 180 -13.05 18.63 15.07
C LYS A 180 -13.05 17.47 16.07
N ARG A 181 -12.40 17.64 17.21
CA ARG A 181 -12.19 16.60 18.23
C ARG A 181 -13.50 15.91 18.65
N GLY A 182 -14.53 16.67 18.96
CA GLY A 182 -15.82 16.12 19.39
C GLY A 182 -16.57 15.36 18.29
N GLU A 183 -16.36 15.72 17.00
CA GLU A 183 -16.95 15.00 15.88
C GLU A 183 -16.20 13.67 15.64
N VAL A 184 -14.86 13.69 15.70
CA VAL A 184 -14.02 12.48 15.62
C VAL A 184 -14.36 11.51 16.75
N ALA A 185 -14.46 11.99 18.01
CA ALA A 185 -14.82 11.19 19.17
C ALA A 185 -16.17 10.49 18.99
N ARG A 186 -17.18 11.25 18.56
CA ARG A 186 -18.54 10.75 18.31
C ARG A 186 -18.57 9.72 17.17
N ALA A 187 -17.89 10.01 16.05
CA ALA A 187 -17.86 9.12 14.89
C ALA A 187 -17.12 7.80 15.17
N SER A 188 -16.14 7.83 16.07
CA SER A 188 -15.35 6.64 16.47
C SER A 188 -15.86 5.96 17.74
N HIS A 189 -16.97 6.43 18.32
CA HIS A 189 -17.55 5.90 19.56
C HIS A 189 -16.55 5.85 20.74
N VAL A 190 -15.70 6.86 20.86
CA VAL A 190 -14.71 7.00 21.95
C VAL A 190 -14.88 8.32 22.70
N ASP A 191 -14.23 8.46 23.85
CA ASP A 191 -14.16 9.74 24.56
C ASP A 191 -13.10 10.68 23.93
N GLU A 192 -13.24 11.99 24.19
CA GLU A 192 -12.31 12.99 23.66
C GLU A 192 -10.88 12.83 24.19
N ARG A 193 -10.69 12.26 25.39
CA ARG A 193 -9.36 11.95 25.94
C ARG A 193 -8.66 10.88 25.11
N THR A 194 -9.40 9.92 24.57
CA THR A 194 -8.86 8.91 23.68
C THR A 194 -8.42 9.54 22.36
N VAL A 195 -9.17 10.51 21.83
CA VAL A 195 -8.76 11.30 20.65
C VAL A 195 -7.49 12.10 20.95
N ASP A 196 -7.40 12.77 22.11
CA ASP A 196 -6.20 13.54 22.49
C ASP A 196 -4.95 12.66 22.57
N ARG A 197 -5.05 11.47 23.18
CA ARG A 197 -3.94 10.49 23.24
C ARG A 197 -3.54 9.99 21.85
N PHE A 198 -4.54 9.73 21.00
CA PHE A 198 -4.31 9.35 19.62
C PHE A 198 -3.56 10.45 18.85
N ILE A 199 -4.00 11.71 18.93
CA ILE A 199 -3.35 12.85 18.28
C ILE A 199 -1.88 12.94 18.70
N ALA A 200 -1.61 12.88 20.02
CA ALA A 200 -0.25 12.97 20.54
C ALA A 200 0.65 11.85 20.02
N ALA A 201 0.14 10.61 20.01
CA ALA A 201 0.91 9.46 19.54
C ALA A 201 1.12 9.48 18.02
N LYS A 202 0.08 9.77 17.24
CA LYS A 202 0.15 9.64 15.76
C LYS A 202 0.83 10.82 15.07
N SER A 203 0.88 12.00 15.72
CA SER A 203 1.65 13.12 15.19
C SER A 203 3.11 12.76 14.97
N GLN A 204 3.72 12.05 15.92
CA GLN A 204 5.11 11.61 15.80
C GLN A 204 5.31 10.54 14.71
N VAL A 205 4.33 9.64 14.55
CA VAL A 205 4.41 8.59 13.51
C VAL A 205 4.30 9.21 12.11
N VAL A 206 3.37 10.16 11.93
CA VAL A 206 3.24 10.90 10.67
C VAL A 206 4.51 11.70 10.36
N ASP A 207 5.15 12.31 11.38
CA ASP A 207 6.43 13.00 11.19
C ASP A 207 7.53 12.04 10.71
N LYS A 208 7.62 10.84 11.29
CA LYS A 208 8.55 9.80 10.85
C LYS A 208 8.29 9.39 9.41
N ILE A 209 7.02 9.10 9.05
CA ILE A 209 6.64 8.73 7.69
C ILE A 209 7.04 9.82 6.70
N GLN A 210 6.76 11.09 7.01
CA GLN A 210 7.13 12.21 6.17
C GLN A 210 8.64 12.42 6.04
N ALA A 211 9.39 12.15 7.10
CA ALA A 211 10.86 12.23 7.08
C ALA A 211 11.49 11.10 6.24
N GLU A 212 10.94 9.89 6.33
CA GLU A 212 11.46 8.73 5.59
C GLU A 212 11.04 8.74 4.11
N PHE A 213 9.90 9.36 3.78
CA PHE A 213 9.34 9.42 2.42
C PHE A 213 8.98 10.86 2.03
N PRO A 214 9.97 11.76 1.91
CA PRO A 214 9.72 13.19 1.65
C PRO A 214 9.10 13.46 0.28
N GLU A 215 9.33 12.60 -0.71
CA GLU A 215 8.73 12.66 -2.06
C GLU A 215 7.21 12.46 -2.03
N ASP A 216 6.73 11.61 -1.13
CA ASP A 216 5.29 11.38 -0.91
C ASP A 216 4.69 12.40 0.08
N ALA A 217 5.56 13.07 0.85
CA ALA A 217 5.17 14.09 1.82
C ALA A 217 4.83 15.45 1.20
N SER A 218 5.12 15.66 -0.08
CA SER A 218 4.90 16.95 -0.77
C SER A 218 3.42 17.26 -1.04
N VAL A 219 2.57 16.98 -0.06
CA VAL A 219 1.29 17.67 0.04
C VAL A 219 1.65 19.13 0.31
N ALA A 220 1.66 19.93 -0.74
CA ALA A 220 1.80 21.37 -0.64
C ALA A 220 1.02 21.82 0.58
N GLU A 221 1.66 22.52 1.52
CA GLU A 221 0.93 23.22 2.56
C GLU A 221 -0.16 24.05 1.85
N PRO A 222 -1.43 23.62 1.89
CA PRO A 222 -2.46 24.53 1.43
C PRO A 222 -2.34 25.69 2.40
N ALA A 223 -2.14 26.87 1.86
CA ALA A 223 -2.11 28.11 2.61
C ALA A 223 -3.12 28.00 3.75
N LEU A 224 -2.65 28.15 4.98
CA LEU A 224 -3.51 28.18 6.16
C LEU A 224 -4.70 29.08 5.81
N ALA A 225 -5.84 28.49 5.51
CA ALA A 225 -7.06 29.25 5.41
C ALA A 225 -7.18 29.95 6.77
N ARG A 226 -7.00 31.24 6.77
CA ARG A 226 -7.23 32.11 7.93
C ARG A 226 -8.72 32.01 8.21
N ASP A 227 -9.10 31.00 9.00
CA ASP A 227 -10.43 30.94 9.58
C ASP A 227 -10.48 31.99 10.72
N ASP A 228 -10.53 33.27 10.32
CA ASP A 228 -10.95 34.38 11.19
C ASP A 228 -12.49 34.35 11.30
N GLU A 229 -13.07 33.21 11.68
CA GLU A 229 -14.46 33.23 12.18
C GLU A 229 -14.42 33.66 13.65
N PRO A 230 -15.00 34.83 13.99
CA PRO A 230 -15.07 35.29 15.36
C PRO A 230 -16.01 34.36 16.16
N GLY A 231 -15.45 33.54 17.05
CA GLY A 231 -16.20 32.62 17.93
C GLY A 231 -15.95 31.13 17.67
N GLY A 232 -15.15 30.75 16.69
CA GLY A 232 -14.81 29.34 16.42
C GLY A 232 -13.90 28.75 17.50
N GLN A 233 -14.23 27.56 18.00
CA GLN A 233 -13.32 26.77 18.83
C GLN A 233 -11.98 26.62 18.08
N ARG A 234 -10.88 27.06 18.70
CA ARG A 234 -9.52 26.94 18.12
C ARG A 234 -9.26 25.50 17.72
N ARG A 235 -9.11 25.24 16.44
CA ARG A 235 -8.74 23.92 15.92
C ARG A 235 -7.35 23.55 16.44
N HIS A 236 -7.22 22.32 16.94
CA HIS A 236 -5.91 21.83 17.41
C HIS A 236 -5.00 21.58 16.19
N PRO A 237 -3.83 22.24 16.05
CA PRO A 237 -3.00 22.18 14.81
C PRO A 237 -2.65 20.75 14.41
N ASN A 238 -2.29 19.90 15.38
CA ASN A 238 -1.96 18.49 15.11
C ASN A 238 -3.18 17.69 14.64
N LEU A 239 -4.38 17.99 15.12
CA LEU A 239 -5.60 17.33 14.64
C LEU A 239 -5.86 17.65 13.17
N VAL A 240 -5.74 18.92 12.79
CA VAL A 240 -5.90 19.36 11.39
C VAL A 240 -4.87 18.68 10.50
N ARG A 241 -3.61 18.58 10.96
CA ARG A 241 -2.54 17.88 10.22
C ARG A 241 -2.85 16.39 10.05
N LEU A 242 -3.27 15.69 11.10
CA LEU A 242 -3.66 14.28 11.02
C LEU A 242 -4.89 14.08 10.12
N ALA A 243 -5.87 14.97 10.18
CA ALA A 243 -7.03 14.93 9.29
C ALA A 243 -6.61 15.07 7.82
N ARG A 244 -5.70 15.98 7.51
CA ARG A 244 -5.14 16.13 6.14
C ARG A 244 -4.42 14.87 5.70
N PHE A 245 -3.57 14.29 6.55
CA PHE A 245 -2.91 13.02 6.28
C PHE A 245 -3.95 11.92 5.99
N ALA A 246 -4.98 11.79 6.83
CA ALA A 246 -6.05 10.82 6.64
C ALA A 246 -6.83 11.06 5.34
N GLN A 247 -7.10 12.31 4.98
CA GLN A 247 -7.80 12.69 3.74
C GLN A 247 -6.95 12.37 2.50
N THR A 248 -5.64 12.64 2.53
CA THR A 248 -4.72 12.27 1.46
C THR A 248 -4.73 10.76 1.23
N HIS A 249 -4.79 9.97 2.32
CA HIS A 249 -4.81 8.51 2.27
C HIS A 249 -6.22 7.93 2.48
N SER A 250 -7.27 8.68 2.12
CA SER A 250 -8.67 8.27 2.37
C SER A 250 -9.03 6.96 1.70
N HIS A 251 -8.50 6.70 0.52
CA HIS A 251 -8.71 5.45 -0.21
C HIS A 251 -8.12 4.25 0.56
N PHE A 252 -6.92 4.39 1.11
CA PHE A 252 -6.31 3.38 1.97
C PHE A 252 -7.15 3.10 3.22
N PHE A 253 -7.50 4.12 4.00
CA PHE A 253 -8.30 3.92 5.22
C PHE A 253 -9.72 3.43 4.94
N GLY A 254 -10.26 3.67 3.74
CA GLY A 254 -11.59 3.19 3.31
C GLY A 254 -11.60 1.78 2.72
N ASP A 255 -10.44 1.18 2.47
CA ASP A 255 -10.34 -0.14 1.86
C ASP A 255 -10.80 -1.25 2.83
N GLU A 256 -11.67 -2.14 2.35
CA GLU A 256 -12.20 -3.26 3.13
C GLU A 256 -11.12 -4.32 3.45
N ALA A 257 -10.14 -4.52 2.57
CA ALA A 257 -9.05 -5.45 2.80
C ALA A 257 -8.22 -5.08 4.05
N ILE A 258 -8.13 -3.80 4.38
CA ILE A 258 -7.39 -3.30 5.55
C ILE A 258 -7.95 -3.87 6.85
N ASP A 259 -9.27 -4.00 7.00
CA ASP A 259 -9.87 -4.57 8.21
C ASP A 259 -9.40 -6.01 8.45
N GLU A 260 -9.42 -6.82 7.40
CA GLU A 260 -9.08 -8.24 7.49
C GLU A 260 -7.57 -8.44 7.68
N LEU A 261 -6.73 -7.69 6.95
CA LEU A 261 -5.28 -7.76 7.05
C LEU A 261 -4.80 -7.38 8.47
N PHE A 262 -5.30 -6.28 9.00
CA PHE A 262 -4.95 -5.87 10.37
C PHE A 262 -5.57 -6.77 11.43
N ALA A 263 -6.79 -7.27 11.27
CA ALA A 263 -7.39 -8.21 12.21
C ALA A 263 -6.54 -9.48 12.36
N ALA A 264 -6.09 -10.06 11.26
CA ALA A 264 -5.19 -11.22 11.25
C ALA A 264 -3.85 -10.90 11.97
N ARG A 265 -3.25 -9.74 11.69
CA ARG A 265 -2.00 -9.29 12.30
C ARG A 265 -2.14 -9.07 13.82
N TRP A 266 -3.21 -8.44 14.27
CA TRP A 266 -3.47 -8.23 15.71
C TRP A 266 -3.73 -9.54 16.46
N GLN A 267 -4.40 -10.51 15.84
CA GLN A 267 -4.59 -11.86 16.43
C GLN A 267 -3.26 -12.59 16.58
N SER A 268 -2.42 -12.58 15.54
CA SER A 268 -1.10 -13.18 15.56
C SER A 268 -0.18 -12.56 16.62
N ALA A 269 -0.23 -11.24 16.78
CA ALA A 269 0.53 -10.52 17.81
C ALA A 269 0.11 -10.90 19.24
N ARG A 270 -1.19 -11.17 19.47
CA ARG A 270 -1.72 -11.61 20.78
C ARG A 270 -1.36 -13.05 21.10
N ALA A 271 -1.24 -13.93 20.09
CA ALA A 271 -0.92 -15.34 20.25
C ALA A 271 0.57 -15.58 20.56
N ARG A 272 1.46 -14.63 20.30
CA ARG A 272 2.89 -14.76 20.66
C ARG A 272 3.03 -14.71 22.19
N PRO A 273 3.56 -15.76 22.86
CA PRO A 273 3.79 -15.72 24.30
C PRO A 273 4.76 -14.59 24.60
N ARG A 274 4.41 -13.75 25.59
CA ARG A 274 5.35 -12.75 26.13
C ARG A 274 6.62 -13.51 26.53
N ARG A 275 7.71 -13.30 25.80
CA ARG A 275 9.02 -13.76 26.23
C ARG A 275 9.24 -13.15 27.62
N SER A 276 9.11 -13.97 28.66
CA SER A 276 9.50 -13.63 30.02
C SER A 276 10.98 -13.29 29.95
N GLY A 277 11.32 -11.99 30.05
CA GLY A 277 12.68 -11.54 30.20
C GLY A 277 13.24 -12.14 31.49
N HIS A 278 14.30 -12.89 31.33
CA HIS A 278 15.24 -13.22 32.40
C HIS A 278 16.45 -12.31 32.24
#